data_c25a299d20116c8aa7b5844f1fd8a1d4
#
_entry.id   c25a299d20116c8aa7b5844f1fd8a1d4
#
_cell.length_a   1.000
_cell.length_b   1.000
_cell.length_c   1.000
_cell.angle_alpha   90.00
_cell.angle_beta   90.00
_cell.angle_gamma   90.00
#
_symmetry.space_group_name_H-M   'P 1'
#
loop_
_entity.id
_entity.type
_entity.pdbx_description
1 polymer ?
#
loop_
_entity_poly.entity_id
_entity_poly.type
_entity_poly.pdbx_seq_one_letter_code
_entity_poly.pdbx_strand_id
1 'polypeptide(L)'
;MNSQDIEEEGEPKQSLAAMLESANIAEKLEEEELLEIGFEAFKGFESDLDSRKDWEKASEEWTKLAKQTIEPKTWPWPRASNIKYPLLSTAAMQFAARAYPSLLPSDGKVVKAKPIGKDPDGSKMNTAVAVSTYMSYQLLEEMEGWEEDMDKMLIMLPIVGTMFKKTYWDSLNERNCSALVLPKNLVVNYWAKNLKDAERISEIIEMS
;
A
#
# COMPACT_ATOMS: atom_id res chain seq x y z
N MET A 1 32.04 -53.95 31.47
CA MET A 1 30.74 -54.03 30.76
C MET A 1 30.45 -52.60 30.32
N ASN A 2 30.65 -52.38 29.02
CA ASN A 2 30.52 -51.05 28.36
C ASN A 2 29.07 -50.61 28.25
N SER A 3 28.78 -49.47 28.79
CA SER A 3 27.61 -48.71 28.40
C SER A 3 28.05 -47.78 27.25
N GLN A 4 27.53 -48.04 26.07
CA GLN A 4 27.72 -47.17 24.90
C GLN A 4 26.84 -45.96 25.10
N ASP A 5 27.44 -44.81 25.22
CA ASP A 5 26.82 -43.52 25.04
C ASP A 5 26.51 -43.38 23.54
N ILE A 6 25.23 -43.43 23.21
CA ILE A 6 24.74 -43.08 21.88
C ILE A 6 24.65 -41.55 21.89
N GLU A 7 25.68 -40.91 21.35
CA GLU A 7 25.59 -39.51 20.95
C GLU A 7 24.56 -39.42 19.81
N GLU A 8 23.41 -38.84 20.08
CA GLU A 8 22.51 -38.35 19.03
C GLU A 8 23.24 -37.26 18.24
N GLU A 9 23.76 -37.62 17.10
CA GLU A 9 24.23 -36.66 16.11
C GLU A 9 23.04 -35.78 15.67
N GLY A 10 22.90 -34.60 16.29
CA GLY A 10 22.00 -33.59 15.82
C GLY A 10 22.37 -33.20 14.38
N GLU A 11 21.39 -33.22 13.47
CA GLU A 11 21.58 -32.79 12.08
C GLU A 11 22.29 -31.43 12.04
N PRO A 12 23.24 -31.20 11.12
CA PRO A 12 23.99 -29.97 11.06
C PRO A 12 23.04 -28.83 10.77
N LYS A 13 22.96 -27.86 11.69
CA LYS A 13 22.17 -26.62 11.47
C LYS A 13 22.57 -26.04 10.13
N GLN A 14 21.62 -26.00 9.21
CA GLN A 14 21.83 -25.42 7.87
C GLN A 14 22.33 -23.98 8.02
N SER A 15 23.32 -23.59 7.24
CA SER A 15 23.84 -22.21 7.31
C SER A 15 22.74 -21.22 6.94
N LEU A 16 22.72 -20.06 7.61
CA LEU A 16 21.74 -18.98 7.38
C LEU A 16 21.64 -18.63 5.87
N ALA A 17 22.76 -18.68 5.15
CA ALA A 17 22.81 -18.46 3.70
C ALA A 17 21.99 -19.51 2.93
N ALA A 18 22.08 -20.79 3.30
CA ALA A 18 21.31 -21.85 2.64
C ALA A 18 19.80 -21.78 2.98
N MET A 19 19.43 -21.24 4.13
CA MET A 19 18.04 -20.97 4.47
C MET A 19 17.46 -19.81 3.63
N LEU A 20 18.23 -18.74 3.43
CA LEU A 20 17.81 -17.57 2.65
C LEU A 20 17.68 -17.86 1.14
N GLU A 21 18.38 -18.87 0.62
CA GLU A 21 18.26 -19.32 -0.77
C GLU A 21 17.07 -20.26 -1.01
N SER A 22 16.38 -20.70 0.04
CA SER A 22 15.25 -21.60 -0.11
C SER A 22 13.98 -20.84 -0.55
N ALA A 23 13.17 -21.49 -1.39
CA ALA A 23 11.89 -20.91 -1.86
C ALA A 23 10.89 -20.71 -0.72
N ASN A 24 10.96 -21.51 0.34
CA ASN A 24 10.14 -21.41 1.53
C ASN A 24 11.01 -21.66 2.77
N ILE A 25 11.31 -20.59 3.48
CA ILE A 25 12.13 -20.66 4.71
C ILE A 25 11.38 -21.41 5.82
N ALA A 26 10.05 -21.28 5.88
CA ALA A 26 9.23 -21.87 6.92
C ALA A 26 9.31 -23.41 6.96
N GLU A 27 9.59 -24.08 5.84
CA GLU A 27 9.78 -25.53 5.78
C GLU A 27 11.06 -26.02 6.47
N LYS A 28 11.97 -25.11 6.77
CA LYS A 28 13.29 -25.42 7.38
C LYS A 28 13.40 -25.01 8.84
N LEU A 29 12.38 -24.39 9.38
CA LEU A 29 12.30 -23.96 10.77
C LEU A 29 11.49 -24.97 11.57
N GLU A 30 11.86 -25.14 12.82
CA GLU A 30 11.08 -25.96 13.75
C GLU A 30 9.77 -25.28 14.13
N GLU A 31 8.76 -26.05 14.51
CA GLU A 31 7.44 -25.52 14.83
C GLU A 31 7.48 -24.50 15.98
N GLU A 32 8.34 -24.70 16.96
CA GLU A 32 8.54 -23.76 18.07
C GLU A 32 9.12 -22.43 17.59
N GLU A 33 10.10 -22.44 16.69
CA GLU A 33 10.68 -21.23 16.09
C GLU A 33 9.65 -20.47 15.23
N LEU A 34 8.82 -21.18 14.47
CA LEU A 34 7.74 -20.59 13.69
C LEU A 34 6.69 -19.92 14.58
N LEU A 35 6.34 -20.55 15.70
CA LEU A 35 5.39 -19.97 16.66
C LEU A 35 5.95 -18.71 17.31
N GLU A 36 7.24 -18.70 17.68
CA GLU A 36 7.91 -17.53 18.26
C GLU A 36 7.92 -16.35 17.28
N ILE A 37 8.36 -16.60 16.03
CA ILE A 37 8.36 -15.59 14.96
C ILE A 37 6.94 -15.06 14.70
N GLY A 38 5.96 -15.96 14.64
CA GLY A 38 4.56 -15.58 14.44
C GLY A 38 4.02 -14.72 15.58
N PHE A 39 4.34 -15.05 16.81
CA PHE A 39 3.95 -14.28 17.99
C PHE A 39 4.60 -12.90 18.02
N GLU A 40 5.91 -12.81 17.73
CA GLU A 40 6.61 -11.52 17.64
C GLU A 40 6.03 -10.64 16.53
N ALA A 41 5.74 -11.22 15.36
CA ALA A 41 5.13 -10.49 14.24
C ALA A 41 3.74 -9.95 14.60
N PHE A 42 2.92 -10.77 15.26
CA PHE A 42 1.58 -10.37 15.70
C PHE A 42 1.64 -9.28 16.79
N LYS A 43 2.50 -9.45 17.79
CA LYS A 43 2.70 -8.45 18.84
C LYS A 43 3.20 -7.11 18.27
N GLY A 44 4.11 -7.17 17.29
CA GLY A 44 4.57 -6.00 16.57
C GLY A 44 3.45 -5.31 15.81
N PHE A 45 2.59 -6.05 15.13
CA PHE A 45 1.40 -5.53 14.45
C PHE A 45 0.43 -4.84 15.43
N GLU A 46 0.14 -5.44 16.58
CA GLU A 46 -0.71 -4.82 17.61
C GLU A 46 -0.11 -3.50 18.13
N SER A 47 1.22 -3.48 18.37
CA SER A 47 1.93 -2.27 18.78
C SER A 47 1.82 -1.15 17.73
N ASP A 48 1.95 -1.49 16.46
CA ASP A 48 1.84 -0.53 15.36
C ASP A 48 0.40 0.01 15.23
N LEU A 49 -0.61 -0.84 15.40
CA LEU A 49 -2.02 -0.42 15.48
C LEU A 49 -2.27 0.53 16.66
N ASP A 50 -1.74 0.19 17.83
CA ASP A 50 -1.89 1.03 19.01
C ASP A 50 -1.27 2.42 18.82
N SER A 51 -0.11 2.49 18.19
CA SER A 51 0.60 3.75 17.95
C SER A 51 -0.20 4.75 17.10
N ARG A 52 -1.13 4.29 16.26
CA ARG A 52 -1.89 5.12 15.30
C ARG A 52 -3.36 5.33 15.65
N LYS A 53 -3.83 4.86 16.80
CA LYS A 53 -5.24 4.96 17.23
C LYS A 53 -5.82 6.38 17.13
N ASP A 54 -5.07 7.39 17.56
CA ASP A 54 -5.53 8.78 17.52
C ASP A 54 -5.70 9.29 16.09
N TRP A 55 -4.78 8.91 15.20
CA TRP A 55 -4.87 9.22 13.78
C TRP A 55 -6.06 8.50 13.12
N GLU A 56 -6.30 7.24 13.44
CA GLU A 56 -7.44 6.49 12.90
C GLU A 56 -8.77 7.14 13.28
N LYS A 57 -8.91 7.51 14.56
CA LYS A 57 -10.10 8.22 15.05
C LYS A 57 -10.31 9.55 14.34
N ALA A 58 -9.25 10.34 14.18
CA ALA A 58 -9.32 11.60 13.45
C ALA A 58 -9.68 11.39 11.96
N SER A 59 -9.10 10.37 11.31
CA SER A 59 -9.40 10.01 9.93
C SER A 59 -10.86 9.58 9.72
N GLU A 60 -11.44 8.85 10.68
CA GLU A 60 -12.88 8.53 10.67
C GLU A 60 -13.75 9.78 10.79
N GLU A 61 -13.38 10.72 11.65
CA GLU A 61 -14.10 12.00 11.77
C GLU A 61 -14.03 12.81 10.48
N TRP A 62 -12.86 12.92 9.84
CA TRP A 62 -12.73 13.61 8.54
C TRP A 62 -13.56 12.94 7.46
N THR A 63 -13.60 11.61 7.43
CA THR A 63 -14.40 10.85 6.49
C THR A 63 -15.90 11.08 6.73
N LYS A 64 -16.36 11.12 7.98
CA LYS A 64 -17.75 11.46 8.34
C LYS A 64 -18.13 12.88 7.91
N LEU A 65 -17.21 13.82 8.07
CA LEU A 65 -17.41 15.21 7.61
C LEU A 65 -17.48 15.30 6.08
N ALA A 66 -16.61 14.59 5.37
CA ALA A 66 -16.62 14.55 3.90
C ALA A 66 -17.91 13.91 3.37
N LYS A 67 -18.39 12.85 3.99
CA LYS A 67 -19.67 12.17 3.68
C LYS A 67 -20.90 12.94 4.12
N GLN A 68 -20.74 14.03 4.86
CA GLN A 68 -21.84 14.80 5.46
C GLN A 68 -22.78 13.94 6.30
N THR A 69 -22.26 12.97 7.01
CA THR A 69 -23.06 12.06 7.82
C THR A 69 -23.90 12.85 8.82
N ILE A 70 -25.21 12.68 8.75
CA ILE A 70 -26.17 13.38 9.62
C ILE A 70 -26.30 12.58 10.91
N GLU A 71 -25.97 13.23 12.02
CA GLU A 71 -26.20 12.68 13.34
C GLU A 71 -27.44 13.35 13.95
N PRO A 72 -28.38 12.59 14.57
CA PRO A 72 -29.55 13.19 15.17
C PRO A 72 -29.16 14.13 16.32
N LYS A 73 -29.64 15.37 16.25
CA LYS A 73 -29.45 16.37 17.31
C LYS A 73 -30.65 16.42 18.25
N THR A 74 -30.36 16.49 19.54
CA THR A 74 -31.36 16.73 20.58
C THR A 74 -31.32 18.14 21.16
N TRP A 75 -30.20 18.87 20.94
CA TRP A 75 -29.98 20.24 21.38
C TRP A 75 -29.87 21.18 20.17
N PRO A 76 -30.41 22.41 20.25
CA PRO A 76 -31.11 23.06 21.32
C PRO A 76 -32.56 22.60 21.54
N TRP A 77 -33.17 21.89 20.61
CA TRP A 77 -34.46 21.22 20.70
C TRP A 77 -34.47 19.94 19.84
N PRO A 78 -35.33 18.97 20.16
CA PRO A 78 -35.48 17.76 19.36
C PRO A 78 -35.79 18.09 17.89
N ARG A 79 -35.11 17.42 16.97
CA ARG A 79 -35.22 17.66 15.50
C ARG A 79 -34.75 19.02 15.03
N ALA A 80 -33.88 19.71 15.78
CA ALA A 80 -33.17 20.89 15.27
C ALA A 80 -32.46 20.61 13.96
N SER A 81 -32.40 21.59 13.05
CA SER A 81 -31.70 21.45 11.78
C SER A 81 -30.23 21.08 12.00
N ASN A 82 -29.75 20.08 11.26
CA ASN A 82 -28.36 19.61 11.28
C ASN A 82 -27.75 19.66 9.88
N ILE A 83 -28.03 20.72 9.15
CA ILE A 83 -27.47 20.94 7.81
C ILE A 83 -25.99 21.21 7.96
N LYS A 84 -25.17 20.39 7.30
CA LYS A 84 -23.70 20.58 7.19
C LYS A 84 -23.39 21.13 5.80
N TYR A 85 -22.62 22.21 5.73
CA TYR A 85 -22.15 22.74 4.47
C TYR A 85 -21.03 21.86 3.89
N PRO A 86 -21.10 21.41 2.60
CA PRO A 86 -20.18 20.43 2.01
C PRO A 86 -18.80 21.01 1.65
N LEU A 87 -18.18 21.76 2.53
CA LEU A 87 -16.93 22.46 2.24
C LEU A 87 -15.78 21.49 1.91
N LEU A 88 -15.63 20.44 2.72
CA LEU A 88 -14.55 19.46 2.56
C LEU A 88 -14.73 18.62 1.27
N SER A 89 -15.94 18.15 1.01
CA SER A 89 -16.25 17.39 -0.21
C SER A 89 -16.04 18.24 -1.47
N THR A 90 -16.47 19.50 -1.43
CA THR A 90 -16.28 20.44 -2.55
C THR A 90 -14.80 20.70 -2.80
N ALA A 91 -14.01 20.93 -1.74
CA ALA A 91 -12.58 21.13 -1.86
C ALA A 91 -11.86 19.88 -2.39
N ALA A 92 -12.24 18.68 -1.93
CA ALA A 92 -11.70 17.41 -2.43
C ALA A 92 -11.98 17.20 -3.91
N MET A 93 -13.22 17.46 -4.36
CA MET A 93 -13.59 17.37 -5.78
C MET A 93 -12.85 18.40 -6.65
N GLN A 94 -12.69 19.63 -6.17
CA GLN A 94 -11.90 20.66 -6.88
C GLN A 94 -10.43 20.29 -6.99
N PHE A 95 -9.84 19.67 -5.94
CA PHE A 95 -8.49 19.15 -5.99
C PHE A 95 -8.36 18.04 -7.04
N ALA A 96 -9.24 17.04 -6.98
CA ALA A 96 -9.26 15.94 -7.94
C ALA A 96 -9.39 16.44 -9.39
N ALA A 97 -10.34 17.34 -9.66
CA ALA A 97 -10.58 17.90 -10.98
C ALA A 97 -9.36 18.65 -11.56
N ARG A 98 -8.51 19.24 -10.71
CA ARG A 98 -7.28 19.92 -11.15
C ARG A 98 -6.09 18.96 -11.26
N ALA A 99 -6.00 17.97 -10.40
CA ALA A 99 -4.89 17.03 -10.37
C ALA A 99 -5.02 15.96 -11.45
N TYR A 100 -6.22 15.49 -11.73
CA TYR A 100 -6.49 14.43 -12.68
C TYR A 100 -5.90 14.69 -14.09
N PRO A 101 -6.15 15.83 -14.76
CA PRO A 101 -5.56 16.09 -16.08
C PRO A 101 -4.03 16.21 -16.07
N SER A 102 -3.44 16.49 -14.92
CA SER A 102 -1.97 16.58 -14.76
C SER A 102 -1.32 15.20 -14.66
N LEU A 103 -2.04 14.22 -14.12
CA LEU A 103 -1.56 12.85 -13.95
C LEU A 103 -1.97 11.96 -15.12
N LEU A 104 -3.17 12.15 -15.64
CA LEU A 104 -3.73 11.45 -16.79
C LEU A 104 -4.02 12.47 -17.92
N PRO A 105 -3.00 12.86 -18.68
CA PRO A 105 -3.19 13.78 -19.78
C PRO A 105 -4.00 13.13 -20.92
N SER A 106 -4.81 13.92 -21.60
CA SER A 106 -5.72 13.47 -22.66
C SER A 106 -5.02 12.86 -23.89
N ASP A 107 -3.69 13.04 -24.01
CA ASP A 107 -2.88 12.44 -25.08
C ASP A 107 -2.47 10.99 -24.78
N GLY A 108 -2.91 10.41 -23.65
CA GLY A 108 -2.61 9.05 -23.25
C GLY A 108 -1.15 8.79 -22.85
N LYS A 109 -0.34 9.84 -22.75
CA LYS A 109 1.09 9.71 -22.38
C LYS A 109 1.30 9.93 -20.88
N VAL A 110 0.92 8.96 -20.10
CA VAL A 110 1.04 8.99 -18.62
C VAL A 110 2.50 8.91 -18.19
N VAL A 111 3.31 8.11 -18.87
CA VAL A 111 4.72 7.91 -18.57
C VAL A 111 5.58 8.71 -19.53
N LYS A 112 6.54 9.46 -19.00
CA LYS A 112 7.53 10.22 -19.79
C LYS A 112 8.93 9.69 -19.49
N ALA A 113 9.51 8.91 -20.40
CA ALA A 113 10.89 8.49 -20.33
C ALA A 113 11.81 9.59 -20.91
N LYS A 114 12.96 9.80 -20.27
CA LYS A 114 13.99 10.73 -20.74
C LYS A 114 15.32 10.00 -20.90
N PRO A 115 16.05 10.20 -22.03
CA PRO A 115 17.37 9.64 -22.18
C PRO A 115 18.36 10.29 -21.20
N ILE A 116 19.28 9.49 -20.65
CA ILE A 116 20.35 9.96 -19.76
C ILE A 116 21.67 9.97 -20.52
N GLY A 117 22.43 11.06 -20.40
CA GLY A 117 23.73 11.27 -21.04
C GLY A 117 23.64 11.76 -22.47
N LYS A 118 24.80 11.73 -23.20
CA LYS A 118 24.86 12.17 -24.58
C LYS A 118 24.21 11.16 -25.54
N ASP A 119 23.49 11.64 -26.50
CA ASP A 119 22.79 10.86 -27.53
C ASP A 119 23.10 11.43 -28.93
N PRO A 120 24.31 11.20 -29.48
CA PRO A 120 24.73 11.77 -30.76
C PRO A 120 23.93 11.23 -31.95
N ASP A 121 23.43 9.99 -31.84
CA ASP A 121 22.72 9.28 -32.91
C ASP A 121 21.20 9.34 -32.79
N GLY A 122 20.64 9.91 -31.69
CA GLY A 122 19.22 9.96 -31.44
C GLY A 122 18.60 8.59 -31.06
N SER A 123 19.39 7.53 -30.95
CA SER A 123 18.91 6.18 -30.66
C SER A 123 18.31 6.05 -29.27
N LYS A 124 18.91 6.71 -28.28
CA LYS A 124 18.39 6.72 -26.90
C LYS A 124 17.06 7.47 -26.81
N MET A 125 16.89 8.54 -27.56
CA MET A 125 15.64 9.29 -27.63
C MET A 125 14.53 8.44 -28.25
N ASN A 126 14.81 7.72 -29.33
CA ASN A 126 13.85 6.80 -29.95
C ASN A 126 13.45 5.67 -28.98
N THR A 127 14.42 5.09 -28.26
CA THR A 127 14.15 4.10 -27.23
C THR A 127 13.31 4.68 -26.09
N ALA A 128 13.60 5.89 -25.63
CA ALA A 128 12.81 6.54 -24.57
C ALA A 128 11.36 6.78 -25.00
N VAL A 129 11.12 7.16 -26.25
CA VAL A 129 9.76 7.30 -26.82
C VAL A 129 9.06 5.95 -26.84
N ALA A 130 9.70 4.88 -27.31
CA ALA A 130 9.13 3.54 -27.34
C ALA A 130 8.77 3.03 -25.93
N VAL A 131 9.69 3.20 -24.95
CA VAL A 131 9.44 2.86 -23.54
C VAL A 131 8.29 3.67 -22.97
N SER A 132 8.23 4.97 -23.20
CA SER A 132 7.15 5.84 -22.74
C SER A 132 5.79 5.38 -23.26
N THR A 133 5.72 5.05 -24.57
CA THR A 133 4.50 4.58 -25.21
C THR A 133 4.06 3.22 -24.66
N TYR A 134 4.99 2.27 -24.54
CA TYR A 134 4.69 0.94 -24.03
C TYR A 134 4.25 0.95 -22.56
N MET A 135 4.95 1.69 -21.71
CA MET A 135 4.56 1.80 -20.31
C MET A 135 3.22 2.52 -20.12
N SER A 136 2.91 3.53 -20.95
CA SER A 136 1.60 4.18 -20.92
C SER A 136 0.49 3.21 -21.33
N TYR A 137 0.72 2.39 -22.36
CA TYR A 137 -0.20 1.32 -22.77
C TYR A 137 -0.42 0.29 -21.64
N GLN A 138 0.65 -0.16 -20.99
CA GLN A 138 0.52 -1.08 -19.85
C GLN A 138 -0.34 -0.52 -18.72
N LEU A 139 -0.17 0.77 -18.37
CA LEU A 139 -0.93 1.39 -17.30
C LEU A 139 -2.39 1.61 -17.64
N LEU A 140 -2.70 2.00 -18.88
CA LEU A 140 -4.05 2.41 -19.28
C LEU A 140 -4.89 1.24 -19.82
N GLU A 141 -4.25 0.27 -20.50
CA GLU A 141 -4.97 -0.80 -21.21
C GLU A 141 -4.79 -2.18 -20.55
N GLU A 142 -3.58 -2.51 -20.07
CA GLU A 142 -3.32 -3.83 -19.47
C GLU A 142 -3.67 -3.91 -17.99
N MET A 143 -3.44 -2.81 -17.22
CA MET A 143 -3.75 -2.77 -15.80
C MET A 143 -5.21 -2.38 -15.58
N GLU A 144 -6.09 -3.37 -15.47
CA GLU A 144 -7.50 -3.16 -15.15
C GLU A 144 -7.69 -2.32 -13.86
N GLY A 145 -8.57 -1.32 -13.94
CA GLY A 145 -8.94 -0.49 -12.80
C GLY A 145 -7.88 0.52 -12.35
N TRP A 146 -6.72 0.64 -13.05
CA TRP A 146 -5.68 1.57 -12.65
C TRP A 146 -6.15 3.04 -12.69
N GLU A 147 -6.88 3.42 -13.73
CA GLU A 147 -7.42 4.77 -13.88
C GLU A 147 -8.50 5.07 -12.84
N GLU A 148 -9.41 4.13 -12.59
CA GLU A 148 -10.44 4.26 -11.55
C GLU A 148 -9.83 4.40 -10.15
N ASP A 149 -8.78 3.65 -9.87
CA ASP A 149 -8.05 3.73 -8.61
C ASP A 149 -7.36 5.08 -8.44
N MET A 150 -6.83 5.65 -9.53
CA MET A 150 -6.24 6.99 -9.52
C MET A 150 -7.29 8.06 -9.23
N ASP A 151 -8.48 7.97 -9.81
CA ASP A 151 -9.58 8.90 -9.52
C ASP A 151 -10.01 8.80 -8.05
N LYS A 152 -10.25 7.59 -7.54
CA LYS A 152 -10.56 7.34 -6.12
C LYS A 152 -9.47 7.90 -5.20
N MET A 153 -8.21 7.68 -5.56
CA MET A 153 -7.07 8.18 -4.79
C MET A 153 -7.06 9.70 -4.72
N LEU A 154 -7.30 10.39 -5.84
CA LEU A 154 -7.28 11.86 -5.91
C LEU A 154 -8.41 12.50 -5.11
N ILE A 155 -9.57 11.84 -5.01
CA ILE A 155 -10.69 12.31 -4.19
C ILE A 155 -10.41 12.10 -2.70
N MET A 156 -9.82 10.96 -2.34
CA MET A 156 -9.60 10.60 -0.93
C MET A 156 -8.35 11.25 -0.33
N LEU A 157 -7.32 11.48 -1.14
CA LEU A 157 -6.04 12.04 -0.69
C LEU A 157 -6.19 13.36 0.09
N PRO A 158 -6.95 14.37 -0.33
CA PRO A 158 -7.09 15.62 0.41
C PRO A 158 -7.92 15.45 1.70
N ILE A 159 -8.70 14.39 1.84
CA ILE A 159 -9.52 14.11 3.04
C ILE A 159 -8.67 13.44 4.12
N VAL A 160 -7.90 12.42 3.75
CA VAL A 160 -7.15 11.58 4.70
C VAL A 160 -5.67 12.00 4.82
N GLY A 161 -5.16 12.74 3.83
CA GLY A 161 -3.80 13.28 3.81
C GLY A 161 -2.76 12.34 3.22
N THR A 162 -3.00 11.03 3.17
CA THR A 162 -2.09 10.04 2.58
C THR A 162 -2.87 8.92 1.92
N MET A 163 -2.31 8.35 0.86
CA MET A 163 -2.86 7.19 0.15
C MET A 163 -1.70 6.32 -0.34
N PHE A 164 -1.95 5.03 -0.49
CA PHE A 164 -0.95 4.08 -0.93
C PHE A 164 -1.39 3.35 -2.18
N LYS A 165 -0.43 3.02 -3.03
CA LYS A 165 -0.65 2.19 -4.20
C LYS A 165 0.37 1.05 -4.20
N LYS A 166 -0.13 -0.19 -4.24
CA LYS A 166 0.67 -1.41 -4.24
C LYS A 166 0.80 -1.89 -5.68
N THR A 167 2.02 -2.04 -6.14
CA THR A 167 2.32 -2.61 -7.46
C THR A 167 2.94 -3.98 -7.28
N TYR A 168 2.41 -4.99 -7.95
CA TYR A 168 2.86 -6.37 -7.86
C TYR A 168 2.66 -7.12 -9.18
N TRP A 169 3.35 -8.23 -9.31
CA TRP A 169 3.19 -9.16 -10.41
C TRP A 169 2.16 -10.24 -10.03
N ASP A 170 1.12 -10.37 -10.84
CA ASP A 170 0.14 -11.45 -10.70
C ASP A 170 0.61 -12.66 -11.54
N SER A 171 1.06 -13.70 -10.84
CA SER A 171 1.60 -14.90 -11.47
C SER A 171 0.54 -15.78 -12.12
N LEU A 172 -0.74 -15.66 -11.72
CA LEU A 172 -1.83 -16.45 -12.29
C LEU A 172 -2.27 -15.89 -13.63
N ASN A 173 -2.32 -14.56 -13.74
CA ASN A 173 -2.74 -13.87 -14.95
C ASN A 173 -1.55 -13.32 -15.76
N GLU A 174 -0.31 -13.60 -15.34
CA GLU A 174 0.93 -13.16 -15.97
C GLU A 174 0.95 -11.68 -16.34
N ARG A 175 0.47 -10.81 -15.43
CA ARG A 175 0.34 -9.38 -15.66
C ARG A 175 0.82 -8.53 -14.49
N ASN A 176 1.23 -7.30 -14.78
CA ASN A 176 1.46 -6.29 -13.77
C ASN A 176 0.13 -5.78 -13.22
N CYS A 177 0.02 -5.72 -11.90
CA CYS A 177 -1.15 -5.22 -11.20
C CYS A 177 -0.79 -4.03 -10.31
N SER A 178 -1.74 -3.14 -10.14
CA SER A 178 -1.59 -2.00 -9.24
C SER A 178 -2.92 -1.79 -8.52
N ALA A 179 -2.92 -1.95 -7.21
CA ALA A 179 -4.10 -1.83 -6.37
C ALA A 179 -4.00 -0.62 -5.43
N LEU A 180 -5.11 0.06 -5.23
CA LEU A 180 -5.22 1.13 -4.25
C LEU A 180 -5.34 0.53 -2.85
N VAL A 181 -4.43 0.91 -1.96
CA VAL A 181 -4.46 0.49 -0.55
C VAL A 181 -4.86 1.68 0.30
N LEU A 182 -5.97 1.53 1.01
CA LEU A 182 -6.43 2.56 1.93
C LEU A 182 -5.49 2.67 3.13
N PRO A 183 -5.23 3.86 3.66
CA PRO A 183 -4.36 4.05 4.83
C PRO A 183 -4.83 3.26 6.06
N LYS A 184 -6.12 2.98 6.17
CA LYS A 184 -6.66 2.13 7.22
C LYS A 184 -6.15 0.70 7.12
N ASN A 185 -5.98 0.19 5.90
CA ASN A 185 -5.57 -1.19 5.64
C ASN A 185 -4.06 -1.39 5.61
N LEU A 186 -3.26 -0.32 5.48
CA LEU A 186 -1.80 -0.39 5.56
C LEU A 186 -1.35 0.05 6.95
N VAL A 187 -0.94 -0.89 7.78
CA VAL A 187 -0.49 -0.65 9.15
C VAL A 187 1.01 -0.46 9.16
N VAL A 188 1.42 0.72 9.60
CA VAL A 188 2.81 1.12 9.80
C VAL A 188 2.87 1.89 11.11
N ASN A 189 3.97 1.78 11.83
CA ASN A 189 4.16 2.52 13.07
C ASN A 189 4.00 4.04 12.81
N TYR A 190 3.21 4.72 13.66
CA TYR A 190 2.90 6.14 13.50
C TYR A 190 4.13 7.04 13.46
N TRP A 191 5.20 6.65 14.16
CA TRP A 191 6.44 7.41 14.25
C TRP A 191 7.43 7.17 13.12
N ALA A 192 7.14 6.22 12.22
CA ALA A 192 7.96 5.97 11.05
C ALA A 192 7.90 7.17 10.08
N LYS A 193 9.06 7.74 9.76
CA LYS A 193 9.15 8.89 8.85
C LYS A 193 8.92 8.52 7.39
N ASN A 194 9.33 7.31 7.01
CA ASN A 194 9.25 6.77 5.64
C ASN A 194 8.91 5.28 5.71
N LEU A 195 8.33 4.74 4.67
CA LEU A 195 8.10 3.30 4.55
C LEU A 195 9.41 2.48 4.56
N LYS A 196 10.52 3.08 4.08
CA LYS A 196 11.83 2.40 4.07
C LYS A 196 12.43 2.24 5.47
N ASP A 197 12.12 3.16 6.37
CA ASP A 197 12.66 3.20 7.72
C ASP A 197 11.70 2.52 8.72
N ALA A 198 10.56 2.04 8.24
CA ALA A 198 9.59 1.34 9.07
C ALA A 198 10.10 -0.08 9.39
N GLU A 199 10.04 -0.47 10.66
CA GLU A 199 10.40 -1.82 11.09
C GLU A 199 9.51 -2.88 10.46
N ARG A 200 8.22 -2.58 10.35
CA ARG A 200 7.19 -3.45 9.77
C ARG A 200 6.24 -2.66 8.90
N ILE A 201 5.75 -3.31 7.86
CA ILE A 201 4.66 -2.84 7.02
C ILE A 201 3.68 -4.00 6.91
N SER A 202 2.48 -3.84 7.46
CA SER A 202 1.45 -4.87 7.45
C SER A 202 0.25 -4.40 6.65
N GLU A 203 -0.27 -5.25 5.79
CA GLU A 203 -1.48 -5.00 5.02
C GLU A 203 -2.62 -5.88 5.53
N ILE A 204 -3.75 -5.27 5.87
CA ILE A 204 -4.97 -5.97 6.24
C ILE A 204 -5.75 -6.24 4.96
N ILE A 205 -5.91 -7.50 4.62
CA ILE A 205 -6.67 -7.95 3.45
C ILE A 205 -7.91 -8.69 3.96
N GLU A 206 -9.09 -8.17 3.62
CA GLU A 206 -10.35 -8.87 3.90
C GLU A 206 -10.57 -9.93 2.82
N MET A 207 -10.57 -11.20 3.21
CA MET A 207 -10.83 -12.32 2.32
C MET A 207 -12.27 -12.80 2.56
N SER A 208 -13.04 -12.92 1.46
CA SER A 208 -14.41 -13.43 1.46
C SER A 208 -14.44 -14.95 1.24
#